data_849ec9c02b224bb11ddcb463239c609e
#
_entry.id   849ec9c02b224bb11ddcb463239c609e
#
_cell.length_a   1.000
_cell.length_b   1.000
_cell.length_c   1.000
_cell.angle_alpha   90.00
_cell.angle_beta   90.00
_cell.angle_gamma   90.00
#
_symmetry.space_group_name_H-M   'P 1'
#
loop_
_entity.id
_entity.type
_entity.pdbx_description
1 polymer ?
#
loop_
_entity_poly.entity_id
_entity_poly.type
_entity_poly.pdbx_seq_one_letter_code
_entity_poly.pdbx_strand_id
1 'polypeptide(L)'
;MLNTFYNKLAASIKSLSGERLIASFKTALACLIGIIIGEMFHLTMPQWILITIVVVMATNIRIGGTIRKSYFRLLGTIIGAFLAAVALFFIGNHPNIIHLLLILLIGVFAYFASSSTDIAQFGLLGATTMVMILDARAPTLKTAVDRTLEIFLGILIAIVVSRFVFPRHAKKLLHASITNTLKQFQALFEFFVTKELTQDSLIEREKIENNMISDILKQNTLLQESVNEDPRVKKKRFIYQAIFLLERKLLRSIYMLRQTILVESEKIQNFSRNKGLSELYYRILDLFDLLNVLSSKQISPSTLPPKKEIYKAIDKVIRLLLQSTGEAYRIINIHAFEFCLEHLVGVLYELEKWLRKLDSKEHLPEH
;
A
#
# COMPACT_ATOMS: atom_id res chain seq x y z
N MET A 1 -6.27 -36.42 18.35
CA MET A 1 -6.09 -35.83 17.02
C MET A 1 -7.32 -35.05 16.52
N LEU A 2 -8.52 -35.59 16.56
CA LEU A 2 -9.73 -34.88 16.09
C LEU A 2 -10.03 -33.57 16.88
N ASN A 3 -9.93 -33.56 18.20
CA ASN A 3 -10.14 -32.35 19.02
C ASN A 3 -9.11 -31.25 18.75
N THR A 4 -7.86 -31.61 18.47
CA THR A 4 -6.80 -30.63 18.11
C THR A 4 -7.04 -30.04 16.73
N PHE A 5 -7.55 -30.85 15.80
CA PHE A 5 -7.93 -30.40 14.46
C PHE A 5 -9.17 -29.47 14.53
N TYR A 6 -10.19 -29.84 15.32
CA TYR A 6 -11.40 -29.04 15.52
C TYR A 6 -11.09 -27.69 16.17
N ASN A 7 -10.22 -27.65 17.18
CA ASN A 7 -9.80 -26.43 17.85
C ASN A 7 -8.95 -25.54 16.93
N LYS A 8 -8.08 -26.10 16.09
CA LYS A 8 -7.36 -25.36 15.06
C LYS A 8 -8.30 -24.82 13.97
N LEU A 9 -9.29 -25.60 13.56
CA LEU A 9 -10.29 -25.18 12.59
C LEU A 9 -11.18 -24.05 13.16
N ALA A 10 -11.64 -24.21 14.41
CA ALA A 10 -12.45 -23.21 15.11
C ALA A 10 -11.67 -21.89 15.33
N ALA A 11 -10.38 -21.97 15.68
CA ALA A 11 -9.49 -20.82 15.78
C ALA A 11 -9.25 -20.14 14.42
N SER A 12 -9.08 -20.94 13.35
CA SER A 12 -8.99 -20.43 11.97
C SER A 12 -10.29 -19.76 11.51
N ILE A 13 -11.44 -20.33 11.83
CA ILE A 13 -12.76 -19.75 11.52
C ILE A 13 -12.96 -18.43 12.28
N LYS A 14 -12.57 -18.36 13.54
CA LYS A 14 -12.64 -17.15 14.37
C LYS A 14 -11.69 -16.04 13.91
N SER A 15 -10.63 -16.39 13.15
CA SER A 15 -9.69 -15.45 12.52
C SER A 15 -10.09 -15.05 11.08
N LEU A 16 -11.26 -15.47 10.60
CA LEU A 16 -11.77 -15.07 9.28
C LEU A 16 -12.01 -13.57 9.27
N SER A 17 -11.08 -12.83 8.67
CA SER A 17 -11.29 -11.41 8.43
C SER A 17 -12.50 -11.25 7.49
N GLY A 18 -13.45 -10.37 7.84
CA GLY A 18 -14.62 -10.09 6.98
C GLY A 18 -14.24 -9.72 5.54
N GLU A 19 -13.00 -9.24 5.35
CA GLU A 19 -12.44 -8.96 4.04
C GLU A 19 -12.25 -10.19 3.17
N ARG A 20 -11.72 -11.27 3.75
CA ARG A 20 -11.53 -12.54 3.03
C ARG A 20 -12.85 -13.19 2.65
N LEU A 21 -13.85 -13.12 3.54
CA LEU A 21 -15.19 -13.64 3.26
C LEU A 21 -15.85 -12.89 2.09
N ILE A 22 -15.77 -11.56 2.08
CA ILE A 22 -16.29 -10.75 0.96
C ILE A 22 -15.56 -11.08 -0.35
N ALA A 23 -14.23 -11.24 -0.31
CA ALA A 23 -13.45 -11.61 -1.49
C ALA A 23 -13.85 -12.99 -2.03
N SER A 24 -13.99 -13.98 -1.14
CA SER A 24 -14.44 -15.34 -1.51
C SER A 24 -15.83 -15.33 -2.13
N PHE A 25 -16.77 -14.62 -1.51
CA PHE A 25 -18.13 -14.48 -2.04
C PHE A 25 -18.17 -13.85 -3.43
N LYS A 26 -17.42 -12.76 -3.63
CA LYS A 26 -17.30 -12.11 -4.95
C LYS A 26 -16.74 -13.04 -6.01
N THR A 27 -15.69 -13.78 -5.67
CA THR A 27 -15.05 -14.71 -6.60
C THR A 27 -16.00 -15.84 -6.97
N ALA A 28 -16.72 -16.41 -5.99
CA ALA A 28 -17.72 -17.45 -6.23
C ALA A 28 -18.86 -16.94 -7.11
N LEU A 29 -19.39 -15.74 -6.84
CA LEU A 29 -20.43 -15.11 -7.66
C LEU A 29 -19.95 -14.85 -9.10
N ALA A 30 -18.71 -14.35 -9.26
CA ALA A 30 -18.14 -14.14 -10.59
C ALA A 30 -17.97 -15.46 -11.36
N CYS A 31 -17.55 -16.54 -10.69
CA CYS A 31 -17.46 -17.86 -11.28
C CYS A 31 -18.85 -18.40 -11.70
N LEU A 32 -19.87 -18.21 -10.86
CA LEU A 32 -21.25 -18.58 -11.21
C LEU A 32 -21.72 -17.87 -12.49
N ILE A 33 -21.49 -16.56 -12.58
CA ILE A 33 -21.79 -15.77 -13.78
C ILE A 33 -20.99 -16.31 -14.99
N GLY A 34 -19.72 -16.64 -14.78
CA GLY A 34 -18.85 -17.22 -15.82
C GLY A 34 -19.38 -18.57 -16.37
N ILE A 35 -19.89 -19.45 -15.50
CA ILE A 35 -20.48 -20.72 -15.88
C ILE A 35 -21.73 -20.46 -16.75
N ILE A 36 -22.64 -19.61 -16.26
CA ILE A 36 -23.90 -19.31 -16.99
C ILE A 36 -23.59 -18.74 -18.38
N ILE A 37 -22.63 -17.81 -18.48
CA ILE A 37 -22.24 -17.25 -19.78
C ILE A 37 -21.60 -18.31 -20.68
N GLY A 38 -20.70 -19.14 -20.11
CA GLY A 38 -20.04 -20.22 -20.85
C GLY A 38 -21.04 -21.23 -21.48
N GLU A 39 -22.06 -21.61 -20.72
CA GLU A 39 -23.12 -22.49 -21.18
C GLU A 39 -24.05 -21.82 -22.22
N MET A 40 -24.45 -20.57 -21.97
CA MET A 40 -25.36 -19.82 -22.82
C MET A 40 -24.79 -19.56 -24.22
N PHE A 41 -23.47 -19.30 -24.30
CA PHE A 41 -22.78 -19.05 -25.58
C PHE A 41 -22.13 -20.30 -26.18
N HIS A 42 -22.32 -21.49 -25.60
CA HIS A 42 -21.73 -22.77 -26.04
C HIS A 42 -20.23 -22.66 -26.33
N LEU A 43 -19.47 -22.01 -25.41
CA LEU A 43 -18.03 -21.77 -25.59
C LEU A 43 -17.26 -23.10 -25.62
N THR A 44 -16.19 -23.16 -26.40
CA THR A 44 -15.42 -24.39 -26.63
C THR A 44 -14.67 -24.87 -25.39
N MET A 45 -14.20 -23.93 -24.56
CA MET A 45 -13.40 -24.22 -23.34
C MET A 45 -13.76 -23.27 -22.18
N PRO A 46 -15.00 -23.27 -21.65
CA PRO A 46 -15.48 -22.31 -20.66
C PRO A 46 -14.68 -22.30 -19.36
N GLN A 47 -13.92 -23.37 -19.07
CA GLN A 47 -13.04 -23.43 -17.91
C GLN A 47 -12.00 -22.28 -17.86
N TRP A 48 -11.62 -21.69 -18.99
CA TRP A 48 -10.69 -20.56 -19.03
C TRP A 48 -11.26 -19.26 -18.50
N ILE A 49 -12.57 -19.08 -18.61
CA ILE A 49 -13.29 -17.98 -17.96
C ILE A 49 -13.11 -18.11 -16.45
N LEU A 50 -13.35 -19.31 -15.89
CA LEU A 50 -13.28 -19.57 -14.46
C LEU A 50 -11.85 -19.39 -13.92
N ILE A 51 -10.86 -20.00 -14.60
CA ILE A 51 -9.45 -19.86 -14.26
C ILE A 51 -9.05 -18.38 -14.26
N THR A 52 -9.52 -17.62 -15.24
CA THR A 52 -9.23 -16.18 -15.32
C THR A 52 -9.83 -15.42 -14.16
N ILE A 53 -11.09 -15.66 -13.84
CA ILE A 53 -11.78 -15.03 -12.70
C ILE A 53 -11.03 -15.33 -11.40
N VAL A 54 -10.71 -16.60 -11.14
CA VAL A 54 -10.01 -17.01 -9.92
C VAL A 54 -8.63 -16.34 -9.83
N VAL A 55 -7.82 -16.40 -10.88
CA VAL A 55 -6.47 -15.82 -10.87
C VAL A 55 -6.49 -14.30 -10.69
N VAL A 56 -7.49 -13.61 -11.26
CA VAL A 56 -7.60 -12.15 -11.16
C VAL A 56 -8.17 -11.72 -9.81
N MET A 57 -9.19 -12.41 -9.29
CA MET A 57 -9.94 -11.98 -8.11
C MET A 57 -9.43 -12.56 -6.79
N ALA A 58 -8.98 -13.83 -6.75
CA ALA A 58 -8.62 -14.51 -5.50
C ALA A 58 -7.49 -13.83 -4.72
N THR A 59 -6.61 -13.12 -5.40
CA THR A 59 -5.48 -12.41 -4.78
C THR A 59 -5.70 -10.91 -4.65
N ASN A 60 -6.79 -10.36 -5.19
CA ASN A 60 -7.06 -8.92 -5.20
C ASN A 60 -8.46 -8.63 -4.66
N ILE A 61 -8.50 -8.06 -3.45
CA ILE A 61 -9.74 -7.66 -2.80
C ILE A 61 -10.24 -6.30 -3.33
N ARG A 62 -9.34 -5.50 -3.91
CA ARG A 62 -9.56 -4.12 -4.34
C ARG A 62 -9.68 -3.99 -5.85
N ILE A 63 -10.50 -3.05 -6.31
CA ILE A 63 -10.80 -2.82 -7.73
C ILE A 63 -9.51 -2.52 -8.52
N GLY A 64 -8.65 -1.63 -8.03
CA GLY A 64 -7.43 -1.22 -8.73
C GLY A 64 -6.42 -2.36 -8.91
N GLY A 65 -6.30 -3.26 -7.93
CA GLY A 65 -5.50 -4.48 -8.05
C GLY A 65 -6.07 -5.43 -9.11
N THR A 66 -7.40 -5.60 -9.15
CA THR A 66 -8.09 -6.39 -10.16
C THR A 66 -7.83 -5.84 -11.58
N ILE A 67 -8.02 -4.53 -11.79
CA ILE A 67 -7.77 -3.87 -13.09
C ILE A 67 -6.31 -4.06 -13.53
N ARG A 68 -5.36 -3.84 -12.64
CA ARG A 68 -3.93 -3.95 -12.92
C ARG A 68 -3.54 -5.37 -13.34
N LYS A 69 -3.97 -6.38 -12.60
CA LYS A 69 -3.73 -7.78 -12.96
C LYS A 69 -4.39 -8.17 -14.28
N SER A 70 -5.62 -7.73 -14.48
CA SER A 70 -6.34 -7.95 -15.72
C SER A 70 -5.58 -7.42 -16.94
N TYR A 71 -5.01 -6.24 -16.83
CA TYR A 71 -4.22 -5.62 -17.90
C TYR A 71 -2.99 -6.46 -18.28
N PHE A 72 -2.16 -6.86 -17.30
CA PHE A 72 -0.98 -7.68 -17.58
C PHE A 72 -1.35 -9.09 -18.06
N ARG A 73 -2.47 -9.65 -17.55
CA ARG A 73 -2.99 -10.92 -18.03
C ARG A 73 -3.39 -10.84 -19.50
N LEU A 74 -4.14 -9.80 -19.87
CA LEU A 74 -4.59 -9.59 -21.24
C LEU A 74 -3.41 -9.41 -22.21
N LEU A 75 -2.44 -8.56 -21.84
CA LEU A 75 -1.24 -8.36 -22.63
C LEU A 75 -0.43 -9.65 -22.81
N GLY A 76 -0.20 -10.42 -21.76
CA GLY A 76 0.50 -11.69 -21.85
C GLY A 76 -0.21 -12.67 -22.77
N THR A 77 -1.53 -12.77 -22.65
CA THR A 77 -2.35 -13.63 -23.49
C THR A 77 -2.30 -13.20 -24.96
N ILE A 78 -2.49 -11.92 -25.27
CA ILE A 78 -2.49 -11.42 -26.66
C ILE A 78 -1.10 -11.64 -27.30
N ILE A 79 -0.03 -11.28 -26.60
CA ILE A 79 1.33 -11.43 -27.16
C ILE A 79 1.69 -12.91 -27.27
N GLY A 80 1.36 -13.74 -26.28
CA GLY A 80 1.57 -15.19 -26.36
C GLY A 80 0.78 -15.84 -27.50
N ALA A 81 -0.49 -15.48 -27.67
CA ALA A 81 -1.32 -15.97 -28.78
C ALA A 81 -0.82 -15.49 -30.14
N PHE A 82 -0.41 -14.23 -30.25
CA PHE A 82 0.17 -13.68 -31.48
C PHE A 82 1.45 -14.41 -31.89
N LEU A 83 2.39 -14.60 -30.96
CA LEU A 83 3.64 -15.33 -31.22
C LEU A 83 3.37 -16.78 -31.59
N ALA A 84 2.43 -17.44 -30.94
CA ALA A 84 2.00 -18.80 -31.29
C ALA A 84 1.39 -18.85 -32.70
N ALA A 85 0.53 -17.89 -33.06
CA ALA A 85 -0.07 -17.79 -34.40
C ALA A 85 1.00 -17.56 -35.48
N VAL A 86 1.98 -16.69 -35.23
CA VAL A 86 3.12 -16.46 -36.14
C VAL A 86 3.96 -17.74 -36.30
N ALA A 87 4.23 -18.46 -35.22
CA ALA A 87 4.94 -19.73 -35.26
C ALA A 87 4.21 -20.77 -36.14
N LEU A 88 2.89 -20.92 -35.98
CA LEU A 88 2.08 -21.83 -36.77
C LEU A 88 2.03 -21.43 -38.27
N PHE A 89 1.99 -20.13 -38.55
CA PHE A 89 1.95 -19.62 -39.91
C PHE A 89 3.23 -19.90 -40.70
N PHE A 90 4.42 -19.63 -40.09
CA PHE A 90 5.69 -19.78 -40.76
C PHE A 90 6.29 -21.19 -40.73
N ILE A 91 6.08 -21.94 -39.65
CA ILE A 91 6.69 -23.26 -39.44
C ILE A 91 5.77 -24.37 -39.86
N GLY A 92 4.43 -24.09 -39.93
CA GLY A 92 3.44 -25.09 -40.23
C GLY A 92 3.38 -26.17 -39.14
N ASN A 93 3.14 -27.42 -39.52
CA ASN A 93 2.89 -28.52 -38.58
C ASN A 93 4.16 -29.41 -38.41
N HIS A 94 5.35 -28.78 -38.24
CA HIS A 94 6.60 -29.46 -37.92
C HIS A 94 6.85 -29.55 -36.42
N PRO A 95 6.49 -30.63 -35.70
CA PRO A 95 6.41 -30.69 -34.26
C PRO A 95 7.78 -30.40 -33.60
N ASN A 96 8.87 -30.91 -34.13
CA ASN A 96 10.19 -30.75 -33.56
C ASN A 96 10.66 -29.29 -33.56
N ILE A 97 10.37 -28.55 -34.63
CA ILE A 97 10.74 -27.13 -34.75
C ILE A 97 9.86 -26.27 -33.83
N ILE A 98 8.57 -26.60 -33.78
CA ILE A 98 7.60 -25.92 -32.87
C ILE A 98 8.03 -26.11 -31.42
N HIS A 99 8.39 -27.34 -30.99
CA HIS A 99 8.82 -27.57 -29.63
C HIS A 99 10.13 -26.83 -29.28
N LEU A 100 11.11 -26.78 -30.21
CA LEU A 100 12.33 -26.02 -29.99
C LEU A 100 12.04 -24.52 -29.83
N LEU A 101 11.20 -23.95 -30.71
CA LEU A 101 10.80 -22.55 -30.64
C LEU A 101 10.00 -22.27 -29.34
N LEU A 102 9.11 -23.18 -28.96
CA LEU A 102 8.34 -23.09 -27.74
C LEU A 102 9.25 -23.00 -26.50
N ILE A 103 10.27 -23.86 -26.40
CA ILE A 103 11.24 -23.84 -25.30
C ILE A 103 11.99 -22.51 -25.24
N LEU A 104 12.43 -21.99 -26.38
CA LEU A 104 13.11 -20.69 -26.48
C LEU A 104 12.22 -19.53 -25.98
N LEU A 105 10.98 -19.50 -26.46
CA LEU A 105 10.04 -18.42 -26.12
C LEU A 105 9.58 -18.54 -24.66
N ILE A 106 9.39 -19.76 -24.14
CA ILE A 106 9.12 -19.97 -22.69
C ILE A 106 10.28 -19.38 -21.87
N GLY A 107 11.55 -19.58 -22.30
CA GLY A 107 12.70 -19.00 -21.62
C GLY A 107 12.64 -17.45 -21.55
N VAL A 108 12.23 -16.80 -22.63
CA VAL A 108 12.03 -15.34 -22.65
C VAL A 108 10.90 -14.92 -21.71
N PHE A 109 9.74 -15.59 -21.75
CA PHE A 109 8.64 -15.28 -20.86
C PHE A 109 8.96 -15.61 -19.39
N ALA A 110 9.73 -16.66 -19.12
CA ALA A 110 10.18 -17.03 -17.77
C ALA A 110 11.09 -15.94 -17.17
N TYR A 111 11.90 -15.27 -17.97
CA TYR A 111 12.66 -14.11 -17.52
C TYR A 111 11.75 -13.00 -16.98
N PHE A 112 10.67 -12.66 -17.70
CA PHE A 112 9.68 -11.71 -17.21
C PHE A 112 8.88 -12.23 -16.00
N ALA A 113 8.56 -13.53 -15.99
CA ALA A 113 7.84 -14.17 -14.89
C ALA A 113 8.63 -14.19 -13.58
N SER A 114 9.96 -14.17 -13.64
CA SER A 114 10.84 -14.11 -12.47
C SER A 114 10.94 -12.71 -11.85
N SER A 115 10.29 -11.70 -12.44
CA SER A 115 10.28 -10.34 -11.89
C SER A 115 9.46 -10.27 -10.60
N SER A 116 9.89 -9.47 -9.64
CA SER A 116 9.12 -9.15 -8.41
C SER A 116 7.95 -8.19 -8.65
N THR A 117 7.73 -7.73 -9.88
CA THR A 117 6.71 -6.76 -10.26
C THR A 117 5.51 -7.44 -10.94
N ASP A 118 4.49 -6.64 -11.28
CA ASP A 118 3.31 -7.16 -12.00
C ASP A 118 3.61 -7.68 -13.41
N ILE A 119 4.78 -7.34 -13.96
CA ILE A 119 5.29 -7.91 -15.22
C ILE A 119 5.43 -9.43 -15.10
N ALA A 120 5.63 -9.98 -13.90
CA ALA A 120 5.60 -11.42 -13.69
C ALA A 120 4.32 -12.09 -14.20
N GLN A 121 3.18 -11.42 -14.07
CA GLN A 121 1.90 -11.93 -14.57
C GLN A 121 1.87 -11.99 -16.11
N PHE A 122 2.43 -10.97 -16.77
CA PHE A 122 2.60 -10.97 -18.22
C PHE A 122 3.46 -12.15 -18.69
N GLY A 123 4.62 -12.37 -18.06
CA GLY A 123 5.51 -13.49 -18.39
C GLY A 123 4.86 -14.85 -18.20
N LEU A 124 4.28 -15.08 -17.02
CA LEU A 124 3.61 -16.35 -16.71
C LEU A 124 2.49 -16.68 -17.69
N LEU A 125 1.66 -15.69 -18.01
CA LEU A 125 0.47 -15.92 -18.82
C LEU A 125 0.78 -15.96 -20.32
N GLY A 126 1.81 -15.22 -20.75
CA GLY A 126 2.32 -15.35 -22.11
C GLY A 126 2.87 -16.76 -22.38
N ALA A 127 3.74 -17.26 -21.49
CA ALA A 127 4.25 -18.63 -21.57
C ALA A 127 3.13 -19.66 -21.58
N THR A 128 2.21 -19.57 -20.61
CA THR A 128 1.08 -20.52 -20.49
C THR A 128 0.21 -20.52 -21.75
N THR A 129 -0.09 -19.36 -22.32
CA THR A 129 -0.89 -19.23 -23.54
C THR A 129 -0.19 -19.88 -24.73
N MET A 130 1.12 -19.68 -24.86
CA MET A 130 1.91 -20.30 -25.94
C MET A 130 1.94 -21.81 -25.83
N VAL A 131 2.22 -22.35 -24.62
CA VAL A 131 2.22 -23.80 -24.38
C VAL A 131 0.87 -24.39 -24.81
N MET A 132 -0.22 -23.77 -24.39
CA MET A 132 -1.56 -24.27 -24.66
C MET A 132 -1.97 -24.24 -26.13
N ILE A 133 -1.42 -23.29 -26.91
CA ILE A 133 -1.72 -23.21 -28.34
C ILE A 133 -0.80 -24.13 -29.13
N LEU A 134 0.50 -24.14 -28.84
CA LEU A 134 1.49 -24.85 -29.65
C LEU A 134 1.61 -26.34 -29.29
N ASP A 135 1.34 -26.71 -28.02
CA ASP A 135 1.36 -28.12 -27.55
C ASP A 135 -0.03 -28.82 -27.65
N ALA A 136 -1.00 -28.14 -28.25
CA ALA A 136 -2.31 -28.76 -28.52
C ALA A 136 -2.22 -29.91 -29.53
N ARG A 137 -3.01 -30.96 -29.37
CA ARG A 137 -3.04 -32.10 -30.31
C ARG A 137 -3.33 -31.68 -31.77
N ALA A 138 -4.07 -30.58 -31.94
CA ALA A 138 -4.34 -29.96 -33.23
C ALA A 138 -4.24 -28.42 -33.05
N PRO A 139 -3.03 -27.85 -33.14
CA PRO A 139 -2.87 -26.42 -32.98
C PRO A 139 -3.49 -25.67 -34.16
N THR A 140 -4.49 -24.83 -33.88
CA THR A 140 -5.17 -24.01 -34.88
C THR A 140 -5.24 -22.55 -34.46
N LEU A 141 -5.31 -21.66 -35.46
CA LEU A 141 -5.58 -20.25 -35.22
C LEU A 141 -6.92 -20.02 -34.50
N LYS A 142 -7.93 -20.88 -34.77
CA LYS A 142 -9.21 -20.83 -34.07
C LYS A 142 -9.03 -21.01 -32.56
N THR A 143 -8.22 -21.99 -32.13
CA THR A 143 -7.94 -22.22 -30.71
C THR A 143 -7.32 -20.99 -30.02
N ALA A 144 -6.46 -20.28 -30.74
CA ALA A 144 -5.85 -19.06 -30.21
C ALA A 144 -6.86 -17.93 -30.02
N VAL A 145 -7.77 -17.77 -30.98
CA VAL A 145 -8.86 -16.76 -30.92
C VAL A 145 -9.87 -17.11 -29.82
N ASP A 146 -10.36 -18.34 -29.79
CA ASP A 146 -11.33 -18.79 -28.78
C ASP A 146 -10.80 -18.57 -27.36
N ARG A 147 -9.55 -18.93 -27.11
CA ARG A 147 -8.89 -18.69 -25.81
C ARG A 147 -8.78 -17.23 -25.43
N THR A 148 -8.39 -16.39 -26.39
CA THR A 148 -8.27 -14.96 -26.13
C THR A 148 -9.62 -14.36 -25.75
N LEU A 149 -10.70 -14.78 -26.43
CA LEU A 149 -12.06 -14.35 -26.14
C LEU A 149 -12.54 -14.84 -24.76
N GLU A 150 -12.30 -16.11 -24.41
CA GLU A 150 -12.68 -16.67 -23.11
C GLU A 150 -11.96 -15.98 -21.95
N ILE A 151 -10.66 -15.70 -22.09
CA ILE A 151 -9.89 -14.95 -21.11
C ILE A 151 -10.39 -13.51 -21.00
N PHE A 152 -10.70 -12.86 -22.12
CA PHE A 152 -11.26 -11.51 -22.14
C PHE A 152 -12.62 -11.46 -21.41
N LEU A 153 -13.51 -12.42 -21.66
CA LEU A 153 -14.78 -12.54 -20.95
C LEU A 153 -14.59 -12.73 -19.44
N GLY A 154 -13.66 -13.60 -19.04
CA GLY A 154 -13.31 -13.79 -17.63
C GLY A 154 -12.81 -12.51 -16.97
N ILE A 155 -11.98 -11.73 -17.66
CA ILE A 155 -11.52 -10.42 -17.21
C ILE A 155 -12.69 -9.43 -17.06
N LEU A 156 -13.56 -9.38 -18.06
CA LEU A 156 -14.71 -8.48 -18.05
C LEU A 156 -15.63 -8.77 -16.86
N ILE A 157 -15.98 -10.05 -16.65
CA ILE A 157 -16.78 -10.49 -15.51
C ILE A 157 -16.11 -10.12 -14.18
N ALA A 158 -14.80 -10.38 -14.04
CA ALA A 158 -14.06 -10.07 -12.84
C ALA A 158 -14.05 -8.55 -12.52
N ILE A 159 -13.88 -7.69 -13.52
CA ILE A 159 -13.92 -6.24 -13.35
C ILE A 159 -15.34 -5.78 -12.98
N VAL A 160 -16.36 -6.24 -13.68
CA VAL A 160 -17.76 -5.88 -13.42
C VAL A 160 -18.15 -6.29 -11.99
N VAL A 161 -17.93 -7.53 -11.61
CA VAL A 161 -18.25 -8.00 -10.25
C VAL A 161 -17.44 -7.24 -9.19
N SER A 162 -16.15 -6.99 -9.41
CA SER A 162 -15.33 -6.22 -8.46
C SER A 162 -15.82 -4.78 -8.28
N ARG A 163 -16.40 -4.18 -9.32
CA ARG A 163 -16.87 -2.79 -9.30
C ARG A 163 -18.26 -2.64 -8.69
N PHE A 164 -19.16 -3.60 -8.90
CA PHE A 164 -20.56 -3.46 -8.49
C PHE A 164 -20.91 -4.24 -7.23
N VAL A 165 -20.23 -5.36 -6.95
CA VAL A 165 -20.48 -6.17 -5.76
C VAL A 165 -19.54 -5.75 -4.64
N PHE A 166 -20.05 -5.12 -3.57
CA PHE A 166 -19.27 -4.62 -2.42
C PHE A 166 -17.97 -3.89 -2.83
N PRO A 167 -18.03 -2.77 -3.56
CA PRO A 167 -16.85 -2.11 -4.10
C PRO A 167 -15.89 -1.66 -2.99
N ARG A 168 -14.63 -2.08 -3.06
CA ARG A 168 -13.58 -1.64 -2.17
C ARG A 168 -12.60 -0.76 -2.94
N HIS A 169 -12.67 0.54 -2.64
CA HIS A 169 -11.84 1.53 -3.29
C HIS A 169 -10.50 1.66 -2.57
N ALA A 170 -9.40 1.43 -3.30
CA ALA A 170 -8.04 1.60 -2.78
C ALA A 170 -7.80 3.05 -2.30
N LYS A 171 -8.40 4.04 -2.96
CA LYS A 171 -8.32 5.46 -2.56
C LYS A 171 -8.81 5.71 -1.13
N LYS A 172 -9.96 5.13 -0.73
CA LYS A 172 -10.48 5.28 0.63
C LYS A 172 -9.53 4.65 1.66
N LEU A 173 -8.99 3.48 1.33
CA LEU A 173 -8.03 2.78 2.19
C LEU A 173 -6.70 3.53 2.28
N LEU A 174 -6.25 4.15 1.18
CA LEU A 174 -5.06 4.99 1.16
C LEU A 174 -5.19 6.19 2.10
N HIS A 175 -6.31 6.92 2.02
CA HIS A 175 -6.58 8.03 2.94
C HIS A 175 -6.66 7.55 4.40
N ALA A 176 -7.37 6.44 4.66
CA ALA A 176 -7.45 5.87 6.00
C ALA A 176 -6.06 5.45 6.52
N SER A 177 -5.21 4.87 5.67
CA SER A 177 -3.83 4.50 6.04
C SER A 177 -3.00 5.73 6.43
N ILE A 178 -3.04 6.81 5.65
CA ILE A 178 -2.34 8.07 5.98
C ILE A 178 -2.84 8.62 7.32
N THR A 179 -4.16 8.69 7.53
CA THR A 179 -4.73 9.17 8.79
C THR A 179 -4.34 8.29 9.98
N ASN A 180 -4.37 6.97 9.81
CA ASN A 180 -3.95 6.04 10.87
C ASN A 180 -2.47 6.19 11.19
N THR A 181 -1.61 6.32 10.18
CA THR A 181 -0.17 6.53 10.37
C THR A 181 0.10 7.82 11.14
N LEU A 182 -0.60 8.92 10.84
CA LEU A 182 -0.46 10.19 11.57
C LEU A 182 -0.89 10.05 13.04
N LYS A 183 -1.99 9.35 13.32
CA LYS A 183 -2.42 9.04 14.71
C LYS A 183 -1.39 8.19 15.46
N GLN A 184 -0.79 7.23 14.77
CA GLN A 184 0.26 6.38 15.35
C GLN A 184 1.55 7.18 15.63
N PHE A 185 1.91 8.17 14.79
CA PHE A 185 3.01 9.08 15.07
C PHE A 185 2.75 9.94 16.32
N GLN A 186 1.54 10.45 16.46
CA GLN A 186 1.14 11.17 17.67
C GLN A 186 1.26 10.27 18.91
N ALA A 187 0.68 9.07 18.86
CA ALA A 187 0.77 8.12 19.96
C ALA A 187 2.21 7.72 20.30
N LEU A 188 3.08 7.57 19.29
CA LEU A 188 4.49 7.26 19.48
C LEU A 188 5.24 8.46 20.11
N PHE A 189 4.94 9.67 19.68
CA PHE A 189 5.51 10.90 20.27
C PHE A 189 5.07 11.05 21.73
N GLU A 190 3.79 10.91 22.04
CA GLU A 190 3.26 10.90 23.41
C GLU A 190 3.94 9.85 24.27
N PHE A 191 4.04 8.63 23.73
CA PHE A 191 4.70 7.52 24.42
C PHE A 191 6.14 7.87 24.83
N PHE A 192 6.92 8.45 23.93
CA PHE A 192 8.33 8.77 24.20
C PHE A 192 8.53 9.91 25.17
N VAL A 193 7.57 10.79 25.29
CA VAL A 193 7.65 11.97 26.16
C VAL A 193 7.07 11.71 27.55
N THR A 194 6.02 10.84 27.65
CA THR A 194 5.25 10.72 28.89
C THR A 194 5.44 9.41 29.64
N LYS A 195 5.82 8.32 28.94
CA LYS A 195 5.86 7.00 29.56
C LYS A 195 7.27 6.58 29.99
N GLU A 196 7.34 6.05 31.20
CA GLU A 196 8.53 5.35 31.69
C GLU A 196 8.70 3.99 30.99
N LEU A 197 9.94 3.53 30.86
CA LEU A 197 10.28 2.26 30.23
C LEU A 197 10.00 1.09 31.18
N THR A 198 8.76 0.67 31.23
CA THR A 198 8.32 -0.58 31.89
C THR A 198 8.16 -1.69 30.85
N GLN A 199 8.12 -2.96 31.29
CA GLN A 199 7.95 -4.09 30.38
C GLN A 199 6.63 -4.03 29.60
N ASP A 200 5.54 -3.61 30.24
CA ASP A 200 4.24 -3.43 29.61
C ASP A 200 4.25 -2.29 28.59
N SER A 201 4.96 -1.19 28.91
CA SER A 201 5.10 -0.06 28.00
C SER A 201 5.92 -0.40 26.75
N LEU A 202 6.88 -1.31 26.86
CA LEU A 202 7.65 -1.80 25.68
C LEU A 202 6.75 -2.60 24.72
N ILE A 203 5.85 -3.43 25.24
CA ILE A 203 4.89 -4.21 24.42
C ILE A 203 3.93 -3.26 23.70
N GLU A 204 3.41 -2.24 24.40
CA GLU A 204 2.53 -1.23 23.80
C GLU A 204 3.23 -0.47 22.67
N ARG A 205 4.47 -0.05 22.89
CA ARG A 205 5.30 0.60 21.88
C ARG A 205 5.48 -0.27 20.65
N GLU A 206 5.89 -1.53 20.85
CA GLU A 206 6.11 -2.48 19.75
C GLU A 206 4.84 -2.65 18.91
N LYS A 207 3.67 -2.69 19.53
CA LYS A 207 2.38 -2.76 18.84
C LYS A 207 2.12 -1.51 17.99
N ILE A 208 2.39 -0.31 18.52
CA ILE A 208 2.25 0.95 17.75
C ILE A 208 3.20 0.94 16.56
N GLU A 209 4.47 0.61 16.78
CA GLU A 209 5.51 0.57 15.75
C GLU A 209 5.18 -0.43 14.64
N ASN A 210 4.80 -1.65 14.99
CA ASN A 210 4.45 -2.70 14.02
C ASN A 210 3.23 -2.32 13.16
N ASN A 211 2.21 -1.74 13.76
CA ASN A 211 1.03 -1.26 13.03
C ASN A 211 1.42 -0.13 12.06
N MET A 212 2.19 0.84 12.51
CA MET A 212 2.65 1.97 11.73
C MET A 212 3.51 1.53 10.54
N ILE A 213 4.50 0.66 10.77
CA ILE A 213 5.36 0.11 9.71
C ILE A 213 4.51 -0.64 8.68
N SER A 214 3.57 -1.46 9.15
CA SER A 214 2.63 -2.18 8.28
C SER A 214 1.82 -1.22 7.40
N ASP A 215 1.31 -0.12 7.96
CA ASP A 215 0.54 0.87 7.21
C ASP A 215 1.41 1.62 6.19
N ILE A 216 2.62 2.05 6.58
CA ILE A 216 3.58 2.72 5.68
C ILE A 216 3.95 1.81 4.49
N LEU A 217 4.19 0.52 4.74
CA LEU A 217 4.52 -0.44 3.67
C LEU A 217 3.37 -0.66 2.69
N LYS A 218 2.13 -0.65 3.17
CA LYS A 218 0.93 -0.81 2.34
C LYS A 218 0.62 0.42 1.47
N GLN A 219 1.02 1.63 1.88
CA GLN A 219 0.68 2.88 1.21
C GLN A 219 1.10 2.90 -0.26
N ASN A 220 2.30 2.43 -0.59
CA ASN A 220 2.77 2.39 -1.97
C ASN A 220 1.89 1.49 -2.87
N THR A 221 1.49 0.32 -2.36
CA THR A 221 0.59 -0.59 -3.08
C THR A 221 -0.79 0.03 -3.25
N LEU A 222 -1.33 0.65 -2.17
CA LEU A 222 -2.61 1.34 -2.20
C LEU A 222 -2.60 2.53 -3.18
N LEU A 223 -1.49 3.26 -3.27
CA LEU A 223 -1.34 4.34 -4.24
C LEU A 223 -1.36 3.83 -5.69
N GLN A 224 -0.61 2.77 -5.99
CA GLN A 224 -0.61 2.17 -7.33
C GLN A 224 -2.01 1.69 -7.73
N GLU A 225 -2.72 1.01 -6.83
CA GLU A 225 -4.09 0.58 -7.08
C GLU A 225 -5.05 1.76 -7.23
N SER A 226 -4.91 2.81 -6.41
CA SER A 226 -5.74 4.03 -6.48
C SER A 226 -5.54 4.80 -7.78
N VAL A 227 -4.32 4.82 -8.32
CA VAL A 227 -4.00 5.41 -9.62
C VAL A 227 -4.75 4.70 -10.76
N ASN A 228 -4.93 3.38 -10.66
CA ASN A 228 -5.67 2.61 -11.65
C ASN A 228 -7.19 2.77 -11.52
N GLU A 229 -7.69 3.16 -10.34
CA GLU A 229 -9.13 3.38 -10.08
C GLU A 229 -9.60 4.79 -10.44
N ASP A 230 -8.78 5.82 -10.16
CA ASP A 230 -9.20 7.22 -10.24
C ASP A 230 -8.12 8.08 -10.92
N PRO A 231 -8.39 8.61 -12.13
CA PRO A 231 -7.48 9.52 -12.84
C PRO A 231 -7.05 10.74 -12.01
N ARG A 232 -7.90 11.20 -11.09
CA ARG A 232 -7.56 12.32 -10.18
C ARG A 232 -6.44 11.97 -9.22
N VAL A 233 -6.37 10.71 -8.76
CA VAL A 233 -5.26 10.22 -7.94
C VAL A 233 -3.98 10.14 -8.78
N LYS A 234 -4.07 9.75 -10.05
CA LYS A 234 -2.94 9.73 -10.98
C LYS A 234 -2.30 11.12 -11.10
N LYS A 235 -3.10 12.18 -11.28
CA LYS A 235 -2.60 13.57 -11.35
C LYS A 235 -1.95 14.03 -10.03
N LYS A 236 -2.42 13.54 -8.89
CA LYS A 236 -1.89 13.88 -7.55
C LYS A 236 -0.85 12.89 -7.01
N ARG A 237 -0.34 11.97 -7.84
CA ARG A 237 0.61 10.92 -7.43
C ARG A 237 1.83 11.48 -6.71
N PHE A 238 2.40 12.58 -7.22
CA PHE A 238 3.57 13.22 -6.63
C PHE A 238 3.29 13.74 -5.21
N ILE A 239 2.08 14.26 -4.95
CA ILE A 239 1.67 14.74 -3.61
C ILE A 239 1.67 13.58 -2.62
N TYR A 240 1.09 12.43 -2.98
CA TYR A 240 1.10 11.25 -2.12
C TYR A 240 2.52 10.75 -1.82
N GLN A 241 3.39 10.73 -2.84
CA GLN A 241 4.79 10.34 -2.67
C GLN A 241 5.55 11.30 -1.74
N ALA A 242 5.28 12.60 -1.84
CA ALA A 242 5.85 13.60 -0.93
C ALA A 242 5.37 13.38 0.52
N ILE A 243 4.08 13.07 0.73
CA ILE A 243 3.54 12.74 2.06
C ILE A 243 4.24 11.48 2.61
N PHE A 244 4.40 10.41 1.85
CA PHE A 244 5.08 9.19 2.29
C PHE A 244 6.56 9.42 2.63
N LEU A 245 7.23 10.32 1.91
CA LEU A 245 8.59 10.72 2.24
C LEU A 245 8.63 11.46 3.58
N LEU A 246 7.68 12.36 3.82
CA LEU A 246 7.59 13.12 5.06
C LEU A 246 7.18 12.24 6.25
N GLU A 247 6.31 11.26 6.08
CA GLU A 247 6.01 10.26 7.12
C GLU A 247 7.29 9.52 7.57
N ARG A 248 8.13 9.12 6.61
CA ARG A 248 9.43 8.48 6.93
C ARG A 248 10.41 9.44 7.62
N LYS A 249 10.42 10.72 7.23
CA LYS A 249 11.21 11.74 7.90
C LYS A 249 10.69 11.98 9.33
N LEU A 250 9.37 12.04 9.51
CA LEU A 250 8.73 12.22 10.81
C LEU A 250 9.07 11.07 11.78
N LEU A 251 8.98 9.83 11.31
CA LEU A 251 9.39 8.66 12.08
C LEU A 251 10.84 8.81 12.59
N ARG A 252 11.73 9.13 11.67
CA ARG A 252 13.15 9.35 12.02
C ARG A 252 13.32 10.48 13.05
N SER A 253 12.61 11.59 12.86
CA SER A 253 12.68 12.74 13.78
C SER A 253 12.21 12.37 15.20
N ILE A 254 11.12 11.58 15.31
CA ILE A 254 10.61 11.11 16.61
C ILE A 254 11.64 10.20 17.30
N TYR A 255 12.29 9.30 16.57
CA TYR A 255 13.34 8.44 17.14
C TYR A 255 14.60 9.21 17.53
N MET A 256 15.03 10.19 16.73
CA MET A 256 16.16 11.06 17.06
C MET A 256 15.88 11.86 18.32
N LEU A 257 14.68 12.43 18.42
CA LEU A 257 14.25 13.15 19.62
C LEU A 257 14.30 12.26 20.87
N ARG A 258 13.82 11.02 20.76
CA ARG A 258 13.89 10.06 21.86
C ARG A 258 15.31 9.81 22.32
N GLN A 259 16.27 9.63 21.41
CA GLN A 259 17.66 9.39 21.79
C GLN A 259 18.22 10.56 22.62
N THR A 260 17.90 11.80 22.25
CA THR A 260 18.33 12.96 23.03
C THR A 260 17.67 13.01 24.42
N ILE A 261 16.40 12.60 24.53
CA ILE A 261 15.69 12.50 25.82
C ILE A 261 16.32 11.42 26.72
N LEU A 262 16.69 10.25 26.18
CA LEU A 262 17.27 9.15 26.96
C LEU A 262 18.66 9.48 27.54
N VAL A 263 19.45 10.28 26.85
CA VAL A 263 20.78 10.69 27.32
C VAL A 263 20.69 11.67 28.51
N GLU A 264 19.64 12.47 28.60
CA GLU A 264 19.39 13.46 29.66
C GLU A 264 18.42 12.96 30.77
N SER A 265 18.38 11.66 31.02
CA SER A 265 17.28 10.92 31.68
C SER A 265 16.82 11.42 33.06
N GLU A 266 17.61 12.17 33.84
CA GLU A 266 17.19 12.66 35.17
C GLU A 266 16.39 13.99 35.15
N LYS A 267 16.68 14.89 34.22
CA LYS A 267 16.02 16.23 34.17
C LYS A 267 14.91 16.29 33.12
N ILE A 268 15.04 15.56 32.01
CA ILE A 268 14.05 15.53 30.94
C ILE A 268 12.98 14.45 31.21
N GLN A 269 13.25 13.42 32.02
CA GLN A 269 12.21 12.52 32.54
C GLN A 269 11.11 13.27 33.32
N ASN A 270 11.41 14.45 33.82
CA ASN A 270 10.43 15.39 34.37
C ASN A 270 9.83 16.33 33.30
N PHE A 271 9.74 15.90 32.02
CA PHE A 271 9.14 16.69 30.93
C PHE A 271 7.74 17.21 31.35
N SER A 272 6.95 16.37 32.01
CA SER A 272 5.65 16.73 32.55
C SER A 272 5.70 17.67 33.76
N ARG A 273 6.80 17.72 34.51
CA ARG A 273 6.94 18.57 35.71
C ARG A 273 7.53 19.94 35.43
N ASN A 274 8.27 20.08 34.33
CA ASN A 274 8.82 21.39 33.92
C ASN A 274 7.76 22.17 33.13
N LYS A 275 7.26 23.28 33.71
CA LYS A 275 6.17 24.08 33.15
C LYS A 275 6.41 24.56 31.70
N GLY A 276 7.65 24.84 31.32
CA GLY A 276 8.02 25.27 29.97
C GLY A 276 8.01 24.11 28.96
N LEU A 277 8.51 22.94 29.35
CA LEU A 277 8.54 21.74 28.53
C LEU A 277 7.13 21.18 28.32
N SER A 278 6.27 21.21 29.34
CA SER A 278 4.88 20.75 29.21
C SER A 278 4.08 21.64 28.25
N GLU A 279 4.27 22.95 28.28
CA GLU A 279 3.62 23.87 27.34
C GLU A 279 4.04 23.57 25.90
N LEU A 280 5.34 23.39 25.63
CA LEU A 280 5.85 23.03 24.31
C LEU A 280 5.31 21.67 23.83
N TYR A 281 5.24 20.68 24.72
CA TYR A 281 4.67 19.38 24.43
C TYR A 281 3.21 19.48 23.95
N TYR A 282 2.36 20.20 24.68
CA TYR A 282 0.96 20.37 24.27
C TYR A 282 0.83 21.12 22.94
N ARG A 283 1.66 22.12 22.69
CA ARG A 283 1.68 22.81 21.39
C ARG A 283 2.06 21.88 20.22
N ILE A 284 2.97 20.93 20.43
CA ILE A 284 3.32 19.93 19.42
C ILE A 284 2.16 18.93 19.22
N LEU A 285 1.48 18.52 20.31
CA LEU A 285 0.29 17.69 20.20
C LEU A 285 -0.84 18.37 19.41
N ASP A 286 -1.06 19.67 19.66
CA ASP A 286 -2.05 20.45 18.89
C ASP A 286 -1.72 20.44 17.38
N LEU A 287 -0.41 20.45 17.01
CA LEU A 287 -0.02 20.30 15.61
C LEU A 287 -0.40 18.92 15.05
N PHE A 288 -0.18 17.84 15.81
CA PHE A 288 -0.61 16.50 15.40
C PHE A 288 -2.13 16.39 15.28
N ASP A 289 -2.89 16.95 16.22
CA ASP A 289 -4.36 16.94 16.19
C ASP A 289 -4.88 17.65 14.95
N LEU A 290 -4.34 18.81 14.61
CA LEU A 290 -4.69 19.53 13.39
C LEU A 290 -4.35 18.72 12.12
N LEU A 291 -3.21 18.04 12.07
CA LEU A 291 -2.85 17.17 10.95
C LEU A 291 -3.80 15.95 10.83
N ASN A 292 -4.20 15.37 11.95
CA ASN A 292 -5.16 14.28 12.01
C ASN A 292 -6.54 14.71 11.48
N VAL A 293 -7.00 15.91 11.86
CA VAL A 293 -8.25 16.50 11.34
C VAL A 293 -8.14 16.76 9.84
N LEU A 294 -7.05 17.34 9.36
CA LEU A 294 -6.83 17.60 7.93
C LEU A 294 -6.80 16.29 7.12
N SER A 295 -6.13 15.25 7.62
CA SER A 295 -6.02 13.97 6.92
C SER A 295 -7.35 13.21 6.86
N SER A 296 -8.22 13.38 7.87
CA SER A 296 -9.54 12.72 7.97
C SER A 296 -10.62 13.40 7.13
N LYS A 297 -10.29 14.52 6.45
CA LYS A 297 -11.26 15.37 5.71
C LYS A 297 -12.41 15.91 6.57
N GLN A 298 -12.23 15.96 7.86
CA GLN A 298 -13.12 16.73 8.72
C GLN A 298 -12.84 18.20 8.45
N ILE A 299 -13.91 18.98 8.19
CA ILE A 299 -13.80 20.41 7.89
C ILE A 299 -13.08 21.09 9.06
N SER A 300 -11.83 21.47 8.85
CA SER A 300 -11.08 22.28 9.81
C SER A 300 -10.84 23.65 9.20
N PRO A 301 -11.45 24.69 9.75
CA PRO A 301 -11.13 26.07 9.37
C PRO A 301 -9.82 26.57 9.97
N SER A 302 -9.23 25.86 10.95
CA SER A 302 -8.05 26.32 11.67
C SER A 302 -6.78 26.11 10.84
N THR A 303 -6.04 27.18 10.64
CA THR A 303 -4.65 27.14 10.19
C THR A 303 -3.76 26.79 11.36
N LEU A 304 -2.66 26.09 11.10
CA LEU A 304 -1.60 25.89 12.11
C LEU A 304 -1.14 27.25 12.66
N PRO A 305 -0.77 27.33 13.93
CA PRO A 305 -0.16 28.53 14.47
C PRO A 305 1.07 28.92 13.66
N PRO A 306 1.46 30.22 13.59
CA PRO A 306 2.62 30.61 12.84
C PRO A 306 3.87 29.82 13.29
N LYS A 307 4.60 29.23 12.35
CA LYS A 307 5.81 28.43 12.62
C LYS A 307 6.78 29.18 13.56
N LYS A 308 6.89 30.50 13.38
CA LYS A 308 7.74 31.37 14.21
C LYS A 308 7.39 31.36 15.70
N GLU A 309 6.12 31.14 16.06
CA GLU A 309 5.70 31.05 17.47
C GLU A 309 6.19 29.78 18.13
N ILE A 310 6.10 28.65 17.42
CA ILE A 310 6.59 27.37 17.95
C ILE A 310 8.12 27.41 18.11
N TYR A 311 8.84 27.96 17.13
CA TYR A 311 10.30 28.10 17.24
C TYR A 311 10.71 29.02 18.40
N LYS A 312 9.98 30.12 18.66
CA LYS A 312 10.22 30.95 19.84
C LYS A 312 9.97 30.19 21.15
N ALA A 313 8.96 29.31 21.17
CA ALA A 313 8.70 28.48 22.35
C ALA A 313 9.83 27.47 22.58
N ILE A 314 10.38 26.87 21.51
CA ILE A 314 11.55 25.98 21.56
C ILE A 314 12.74 26.76 22.13
N ASP A 315 13.10 27.90 21.53
CA ASP A 315 14.24 28.75 21.96
C ASP A 315 14.13 29.16 23.45
N LYS A 316 12.92 29.54 23.92
CA LYS A 316 12.67 29.84 25.33
C LYS A 316 12.97 28.66 26.23
N VAL A 317 12.54 27.47 25.88
CA VAL A 317 12.75 26.22 26.65
C VAL A 317 14.26 25.89 26.67
N ILE A 318 14.92 25.97 25.53
CA ILE A 318 16.35 25.68 25.40
C ILE A 318 17.19 26.63 26.28
N ARG A 319 16.88 27.93 26.27
CA ARG A 319 17.57 28.90 27.16
C ARG A 319 17.39 28.55 28.63
N LEU A 320 16.21 28.12 29.05
CA LEU A 320 15.96 27.70 30.43
C LEU A 320 16.78 26.44 30.80
N LEU A 321 16.89 25.47 29.87
CA LEU A 321 17.70 24.27 30.08
C LEU A 321 19.20 24.61 30.16
N LEU A 322 19.70 25.48 29.30
CA LEU A 322 21.10 25.91 29.30
C LEU A 322 21.49 26.65 30.57
N GLN A 323 20.60 27.52 31.09
CA GLN A 323 20.85 28.24 32.36
C GLN A 323 20.97 27.32 33.57
N SER A 324 20.32 26.13 33.51
CA SER A 324 20.36 25.14 34.59
C SER A 324 21.53 24.16 34.50
N THR A 325 22.46 24.34 33.55
CA THR A 325 23.47 23.31 33.20
C THR A 325 24.84 23.96 33.03
N GLY A 326 25.85 23.48 33.78
CA GLY A 326 27.23 23.96 33.72
C GLY A 326 28.22 23.03 32.99
N GLU A 327 27.81 21.83 32.56
CA GLU A 327 28.70 20.81 31.99
C GLU A 327 28.67 20.86 30.44
N ALA A 328 29.84 20.91 29.81
CA ALA A 328 30.00 21.02 28.36
C ALA A 328 29.27 19.87 27.59
N TYR A 329 29.29 18.63 28.10
CA TYR A 329 28.61 17.49 27.50
C TYR A 329 27.08 17.67 27.46
N ARG A 330 26.49 18.23 28.50
CA ARG A 330 25.04 18.50 28.57
C ARG A 330 24.64 19.62 27.61
N ILE A 331 25.48 20.61 27.41
CA ILE A 331 25.24 21.69 26.44
C ILE A 331 25.10 21.13 25.04
N ILE A 332 25.96 20.19 24.64
CA ILE A 332 25.87 19.51 23.31
C ILE A 332 24.55 18.74 23.17
N ASN A 333 24.13 18.03 24.21
CA ASN A 333 22.87 17.25 24.17
C ASN A 333 21.65 18.18 24.12
N ILE A 334 21.63 19.31 24.79
CA ILE A 334 20.57 20.31 24.74
C ILE A 334 20.43 20.87 23.31
N HIS A 335 21.53 21.20 22.65
CA HIS A 335 21.50 21.64 21.25
C HIS A 335 21.09 20.52 20.28
N ALA A 336 21.47 19.27 20.53
CA ALA A 336 20.97 18.13 19.76
C ALA A 336 19.46 17.96 19.94
N PHE A 337 18.94 18.13 21.15
CA PHE A 337 17.51 18.11 21.45
C PHE A 337 16.77 19.25 20.74
N GLU A 338 17.30 20.48 20.77
CA GLU A 338 16.81 21.64 20.03
C GLU A 338 16.67 21.33 18.55
N PHE A 339 17.76 20.86 17.92
CA PHE A 339 17.76 20.49 16.51
C PHE A 339 16.69 19.43 16.17
N CYS A 340 16.55 18.40 17.01
CA CYS A 340 15.56 17.36 16.81
C CYS A 340 14.12 17.89 16.90
N LEU A 341 13.84 18.81 17.85
CA LEU A 341 12.54 19.47 17.98
C LEU A 341 12.23 20.35 16.78
N GLU A 342 13.17 21.20 16.37
CA GLU A 342 13.01 22.06 15.22
C GLU A 342 12.78 21.27 13.94
N HIS A 343 13.53 20.17 13.75
CA HIS A 343 13.36 19.28 12.62
C HIS A 343 11.99 18.59 12.63
N LEU A 344 11.55 18.09 13.79
CA LEU A 344 10.22 17.48 13.95
C LEU A 344 9.12 18.48 13.57
N VAL A 345 9.14 19.67 14.15
CA VAL A 345 8.17 20.74 13.86
C VAL A 345 8.23 21.12 12.38
N GLY A 346 9.42 21.26 11.81
CA GLY A 346 9.60 21.54 10.39
C GLY A 346 8.88 20.52 9.49
N VAL A 347 9.02 19.22 9.79
CA VAL A 347 8.35 18.15 9.05
C VAL A 347 6.83 18.20 9.20
N LEU A 348 6.30 18.52 10.39
CA LEU A 348 4.85 18.66 10.61
C LEU A 348 4.25 19.79 9.76
N TYR A 349 4.92 20.95 9.64
CA TYR A 349 4.47 22.05 8.77
C TYR A 349 4.57 21.69 7.27
N GLU A 350 5.59 20.94 6.88
CA GLU A 350 5.66 20.44 5.50
C GLU A 350 4.54 19.44 5.19
N LEU A 351 4.20 18.56 6.13
CA LEU A 351 3.06 17.65 6.00
C LEU A 351 1.74 18.40 5.85
N GLU A 352 1.49 19.43 6.67
CA GLU A 352 0.32 20.29 6.52
C GLU A 352 0.20 20.84 5.11
N LYS A 353 1.27 21.43 4.59
CA LYS A 353 1.31 22.02 3.24
C LYS A 353 0.91 21.00 2.18
N TRP A 354 1.42 19.76 2.25
CA TRP A 354 1.11 18.73 1.28
C TRP A 354 -0.29 18.14 1.47
N LEU A 355 -0.77 18.00 2.70
CA LEU A 355 -2.14 17.55 2.98
C LEU A 355 -3.18 18.57 2.46
N ARG A 356 -2.93 19.88 2.63
CA ARG A 356 -3.78 20.92 2.05
C ARG A 356 -3.81 20.89 0.52
N LYS A 357 -2.64 20.69 -0.12
CA LYS A 357 -2.56 20.50 -1.58
C LYS A 357 -3.30 19.24 -2.04
N LEU A 358 -3.31 18.19 -1.24
CA LEU A 358 -4.06 16.98 -1.55
C LEU A 358 -5.57 17.25 -1.58
N ASP A 359 -6.09 18.11 -0.69
CA ASP A 359 -7.51 18.43 -0.58
C ASP A 359 -7.96 19.56 -1.52
N SER A 360 -7.03 20.42 -1.96
CA SER A 360 -7.33 21.52 -2.89
C SER A 360 -7.86 20.97 -4.22
N LYS A 361 -8.87 21.67 -4.76
CA LYS A 361 -9.42 21.41 -6.11
C LYS A 361 -8.54 21.98 -7.24
N GLU A 362 -7.43 22.63 -6.91
CA GLU A 362 -6.54 23.26 -7.87
C GLU A 362 -5.92 22.23 -8.82
N HIS A 363 -6.04 22.53 -10.10
CA HIS A 363 -5.29 21.82 -11.15
C HIS A 363 -3.81 22.18 -10.97
N LEU A 364 -2.99 21.18 -10.60
CA LEU A 364 -1.55 21.31 -10.67
C LEU A 364 -1.16 21.54 -12.13
N PRO A 365 -0.22 22.47 -12.43
CA PRO A 365 0.31 22.63 -13.78
C PRO A 365 0.85 21.28 -14.28
N GLU A 366 0.50 20.93 -15.50
CA GLU A 366 1.05 19.77 -16.21
C GLU A 366 2.54 20.08 -16.50
N HIS A 367 3.44 19.33 -15.88
CA HIS A 367 4.85 19.25 -16.22
C HIS A 367 5.12 17.95 -16.96
#